data_3d931547da9dc777f1ecda8f1da7ecf5
#
_entry.id   3d931547da9dc777f1ecda8f1da7ecf5
#
_cell.length_a   1.000
_cell.length_b   1.000
_cell.length_c   1.000
_cell.angle_alpha   90.00
_cell.angle_beta   90.00
_cell.angle_gamma   90.00
#
_symmetry.space_group_name_H-M   'P 1'
#
loop_
_entity.id
_entity.type
_entity.pdbx_description
1 polymer ?
#
loop_
_entity_poly.entity_id
_entity_poly.type
_entity_poly.pdbx_seq_one_letter_code
_entity_poly.pdbx_strand_id
1 'polypeptide(L)'
;IGVRLVGSEMCIRDSGSFENRSRFLLDVVRAVKAAVGDKIAVGLKYNGDDFLGDKGWTLEESCRLAPLAEAAGADYITVTAGLVGSPKLTIPPMYEPQGCYTSLAEAVKPTVSIPVGTIGRIKDPVMARDLVVEGKADFVCMGRPTIADSDIFGKTKRGQLEDIRPCLADCRGCIDEHLIRGGAASCVVNPRMSRELTCIDVQDAKKDDPKRVLVIGGGLAGMEAARATAFSGHHVTLCESREHLGGQILFAAMIPGRGEIGEIVPWYERQLEKLGVDVQCNTTVDESIIQALNPEIVFIASGSVPEVPQNKMNMVMNAANIDFMMVDDILEDGLVPGKHVLIVGGDQNGMLIADYLADGEREITIAEADSHFAQKLAAHDRWYLLNRQKGRTIRRVKEVRDIEVGGNDDVWLVTDEGREMVPMVDTIVFADERKSNRSVADLAALVGAQTIFVGDAKDVKTENSGTIFANIAQAYDASRSL
;
A
#
# COMPACT_ATOMS: atom_id res chain seq x y z
N ILE A 1 -31.13 3.17 -11.86
CA ILE A 1 -31.14 1.86 -12.53
C ILE A 1 -30.52 0.90 -11.53
N GLY A 2 -31.37 0.09 -10.89
CA GLY A 2 -30.88 -0.83 -9.88
C GLY A 2 -29.94 -1.87 -10.47
N VAL A 3 -28.95 -2.28 -9.71
CA VAL A 3 -27.98 -3.35 -10.01
C VAL A 3 -28.67 -4.64 -10.56
N ARG A 4 -29.96 -4.80 -10.32
CA ARG A 4 -30.80 -5.87 -10.84
C ARG A 4 -31.05 -5.83 -12.37
N LEU A 5 -31.03 -4.65 -13.01
CA LEU A 5 -31.29 -4.55 -14.45
C LEU A 5 -30.05 -4.94 -15.27
N VAL A 6 -28.86 -4.51 -14.86
CA VAL A 6 -27.61 -4.91 -15.54
C VAL A 6 -27.34 -6.40 -15.31
N GLY A 7 -27.55 -6.90 -14.08
CA GLY A 7 -27.36 -8.32 -13.78
C GLY A 7 -28.43 -9.23 -14.41
N SER A 8 -29.70 -8.81 -14.47
CA SER A 8 -30.79 -9.67 -14.98
C SER A 8 -30.83 -9.75 -16.51
N GLU A 9 -30.52 -8.69 -17.24
CA GLU A 9 -30.44 -8.77 -18.71
C GLU A 9 -29.20 -9.53 -19.18
N MET A 10 -28.06 -9.33 -18.55
CA MET A 10 -26.89 -10.19 -18.78
C MET A 10 -27.19 -11.63 -18.38
N CYS A 11 -27.78 -11.90 -17.23
CA CYS A 11 -28.17 -13.26 -16.81
C CYS A 11 -29.19 -13.91 -17.76
N ILE A 12 -30.16 -13.19 -18.30
CA ILE A 12 -31.14 -13.73 -19.24
C ILE A 12 -30.50 -14.02 -20.61
N ARG A 13 -29.57 -13.22 -21.06
CA ARG A 13 -28.81 -13.44 -22.32
C ARG A 13 -27.64 -14.41 -22.12
N ASP A 14 -27.04 -14.42 -20.91
CA ASP A 14 -25.90 -15.26 -20.54
C ASP A 14 -26.35 -16.60 -19.93
N SER A 15 -27.65 -16.82 -19.76
CA SER A 15 -28.16 -18.14 -19.36
C SER A 15 -28.18 -19.07 -20.56
N GLY A 16 -27.60 -20.27 -20.42
CA GLY A 16 -27.61 -21.28 -21.43
C GLY A 16 -26.28 -21.53 -22.13
N SER A 17 -26.32 -21.75 -23.44
CA SER A 17 -25.13 -22.16 -24.19
C SER A 17 -24.06 -21.08 -24.28
N PHE A 18 -22.82 -21.48 -24.50
CA PHE A 18 -21.69 -20.58 -24.75
C PHE A 18 -22.00 -19.59 -25.89
N GLU A 19 -22.66 -20.01 -26.94
CA GLU A 19 -23.05 -19.19 -28.11
C GLU A 19 -23.99 -18.05 -27.67
N ASN A 20 -24.91 -18.30 -26.77
CA ASN A 20 -25.82 -17.28 -26.24
C ASN A 20 -25.05 -16.28 -25.37
N ARG A 21 -24.20 -16.75 -24.49
CA ARG A 21 -23.41 -15.90 -23.59
C ARG A 21 -22.42 -15.00 -24.32
N SER A 22 -21.84 -15.47 -25.43
CA SER A 22 -20.90 -14.71 -26.26
C SER A 22 -21.56 -13.75 -27.26
N ARG A 23 -22.84 -13.97 -27.60
CA ARG A 23 -23.54 -13.23 -28.66
C ARG A 23 -23.49 -11.73 -28.56
N PHE A 24 -23.86 -11.18 -27.39
CA PHE A 24 -23.89 -9.72 -27.20
C PHE A 24 -22.52 -9.07 -27.42
N LEU A 25 -21.48 -9.66 -26.85
CA LEU A 25 -20.11 -9.18 -27.02
C LEU A 25 -19.71 -9.18 -28.51
N LEU A 26 -19.96 -10.27 -29.22
CA LEU A 26 -19.63 -10.39 -30.64
C LEU A 26 -20.45 -9.42 -31.52
N ASP A 27 -21.72 -9.19 -31.19
CA ASP A 27 -22.55 -8.21 -31.89
C ASP A 27 -22.06 -6.78 -31.69
N VAL A 28 -21.59 -6.43 -30.47
CA VAL A 28 -20.95 -5.12 -30.19
C VAL A 28 -19.68 -4.97 -31.02
N VAL A 29 -18.79 -5.96 -31.01
CA VAL A 29 -17.55 -5.93 -31.83
C VAL A 29 -17.85 -5.69 -33.30
N ARG A 30 -18.80 -6.46 -33.89
CA ARG A 30 -19.22 -6.29 -35.30
C ARG A 30 -19.75 -4.88 -35.57
N ALA A 31 -20.62 -4.37 -34.70
CA ALA A 31 -21.24 -3.06 -34.88
C ALA A 31 -20.20 -1.94 -34.79
N VAL A 32 -19.26 -2.02 -33.87
CA VAL A 32 -18.16 -1.04 -33.72
C VAL A 32 -17.25 -1.10 -34.95
N LYS A 33 -16.81 -2.31 -35.36
CA LYS A 33 -15.94 -2.48 -36.53
C LYS A 33 -16.63 -2.00 -37.81
N ALA A 34 -17.92 -2.28 -38.00
CA ALA A 34 -18.69 -1.77 -39.13
C ALA A 34 -18.76 -0.22 -39.15
N ALA A 35 -18.81 0.43 -37.99
CA ALA A 35 -18.88 1.88 -37.92
C ALA A 35 -17.53 2.56 -38.16
N VAL A 36 -16.42 1.98 -37.68
CA VAL A 36 -15.07 2.61 -37.76
C VAL A 36 -14.24 2.12 -38.93
N GLY A 37 -14.58 0.93 -39.51
CA GLY A 37 -13.82 0.28 -40.56
C GLY A 37 -12.38 0.01 -40.14
N ASP A 38 -11.43 0.30 -41.04
CA ASP A 38 -9.99 0.13 -40.80
C ASP A 38 -9.29 1.42 -40.34
N LYS A 39 -10.07 2.46 -40.03
CA LYS A 39 -9.53 3.74 -39.57
C LYS A 39 -8.99 3.71 -38.14
N ILE A 40 -9.57 2.86 -37.29
CA ILE A 40 -9.23 2.74 -35.87
C ILE A 40 -9.21 1.27 -35.50
N ALA A 41 -8.18 0.82 -34.79
CA ALA A 41 -8.14 -0.55 -34.27
C ALA A 41 -9.22 -0.77 -33.20
N VAL A 42 -9.94 -1.87 -33.29
CA VAL A 42 -10.98 -2.29 -32.35
C VAL A 42 -10.41 -3.36 -31.43
N GLY A 43 -10.16 -3.00 -30.16
CA GLY A 43 -9.65 -3.91 -29.15
C GLY A 43 -10.76 -4.47 -28.26
N LEU A 44 -10.62 -5.72 -27.88
CA LEU A 44 -11.48 -6.37 -26.90
C LEU A 44 -10.70 -6.67 -25.62
N LYS A 45 -11.24 -6.25 -24.48
CA LYS A 45 -10.72 -6.64 -23.16
C LYS A 45 -11.77 -7.49 -22.45
N TYR A 46 -11.40 -8.73 -22.06
CA TYR A 46 -12.27 -9.64 -21.35
C TYR A 46 -11.52 -10.48 -20.30
N ASN A 47 -12.27 -11.11 -19.39
CA ASN A 47 -11.70 -12.02 -18.41
C ASN A 47 -11.26 -13.32 -19.08
N GLY A 48 -10.03 -13.73 -18.83
CA GLY A 48 -9.55 -15.07 -19.19
C GLY A 48 -10.17 -16.15 -18.30
N ASP A 49 -10.39 -15.82 -17.01
CA ASP A 49 -11.04 -16.70 -16.05
C ASP A 49 -11.62 -15.86 -14.89
N ASP A 50 -12.83 -16.19 -14.43
CA ASP A 50 -13.46 -15.58 -13.26
C ASP A 50 -13.05 -16.26 -11.95
N PHE A 51 -12.37 -17.40 -12.00
CA PHE A 51 -11.97 -18.24 -10.85
C PHE A 51 -13.15 -18.72 -9.98
N LEU A 52 -14.30 -18.92 -10.59
CA LEU A 52 -15.53 -19.39 -9.93
C LEU A 52 -15.92 -20.82 -10.35
N GLY A 53 -15.07 -21.49 -11.14
CA GLY A 53 -15.36 -22.79 -11.73
C GLY A 53 -16.61 -22.71 -12.61
N ASP A 54 -17.49 -23.70 -12.51
CA ASP A 54 -18.71 -23.82 -13.33
C ASP A 54 -19.72 -22.66 -13.11
N LYS A 55 -19.48 -21.80 -12.12
CA LYS A 55 -20.34 -20.64 -11.80
C LYS A 55 -19.89 -19.36 -12.48
N GLY A 56 -18.77 -19.37 -13.19
CA GLY A 56 -18.18 -18.20 -13.84
C GLY A 56 -17.72 -18.49 -15.26
N TRP A 57 -17.10 -17.48 -15.85
CA TRP A 57 -16.41 -17.61 -17.12
C TRP A 57 -15.08 -18.35 -16.93
N THR A 58 -14.79 -19.33 -17.77
CA THR A 58 -13.61 -20.19 -17.66
C THR A 58 -12.57 -19.91 -18.73
N LEU A 59 -11.31 -20.32 -18.48
CA LEU A 59 -10.24 -20.21 -19.47
C LEU A 59 -10.54 -20.98 -20.77
N GLU A 60 -11.21 -22.14 -20.70
CA GLU A 60 -11.62 -22.88 -21.87
C GLU A 60 -12.58 -22.06 -22.74
N GLU A 61 -13.56 -21.41 -22.13
CA GLU A 61 -14.50 -20.53 -22.84
C GLU A 61 -13.82 -19.30 -23.43
N SER A 62 -12.82 -18.75 -22.72
CA SER A 62 -11.99 -17.65 -23.21
C SER A 62 -11.21 -18.01 -24.45
N CYS A 63 -10.62 -19.21 -24.51
CA CYS A 63 -9.94 -19.74 -25.68
C CYS A 63 -10.90 -20.00 -26.87
N ARG A 64 -12.15 -20.39 -26.58
CA ARG A 64 -13.19 -20.54 -27.60
C ARG A 64 -13.73 -19.21 -28.10
N LEU A 65 -13.79 -18.17 -27.24
CA LEU A 65 -14.29 -16.84 -27.60
C LEU A 65 -13.33 -16.10 -28.54
N ALA A 66 -12.01 -16.20 -28.27
CA ALA A 66 -11.00 -15.42 -28.97
C ALA A 66 -11.09 -15.50 -30.51
N PRO A 67 -11.15 -16.69 -31.16
CA PRO A 67 -11.27 -16.78 -32.60
C PRO A 67 -12.62 -16.23 -33.14
N LEU A 68 -13.69 -16.29 -32.35
CA LEU A 68 -14.97 -15.68 -32.69
C LEU A 68 -14.92 -14.15 -32.65
N ALA A 69 -14.18 -13.59 -31.71
CA ALA A 69 -13.95 -12.14 -31.60
C ALA A 69 -13.09 -11.64 -32.77
N GLU A 70 -12.04 -12.35 -33.16
CA GLU A 70 -11.24 -12.07 -34.33
C GLU A 70 -12.11 -12.09 -35.62
N ALA A 71 -12.92 -13.13 -35.79
CA ALA A 71 -13.86 -13.23 -36.92
C ALA A 71 -14.95 -12.14 -36.89
N ALA A 72 -15.29 -11.60 -35.73
CA ALA A 72 -16.21 -10.48 -35.58
C ALA A 72 -15.55 -9.11 -35.89
N GLY A 73 -14.23 -9.05 -36.09
CA GLY A 73 -13.48 -7.88 -36.48
C GLY A 73 -12.68 -7.20 -35.33
N ALA A 74 -12.38 -7.93 -34.26
CA ALA A 74 -11.43 -7.46 -33.29
C ALA A 74 -10.00 -7.43 -33.88
N ASP A 75 -9.26 -6.34 -33.67
CA ASP A 75 -7.91 -6.17 -34.16
C ASP A 75 -6.85 -6.56 -33.10
N TYR A 76 -7.21 -6.63 -31.82
CA TYR A 76 -6.39 -7.16 -30.74
C TYR A 76 -7.24 -7.55 -29.52
N ILE A 77 -6.67 -8.35 -28.65
CA ILE A 77 -7.30 -8.83 -27.42
C ILE A 77 -6.43 -8.50 -26.23
N THR A 78 -7.03 -8.03 -25.12
CA THR A 78 -6.38 -7.92 -23.80
C THR A 78 -7.05 -8.88 -22.84
N VAL A 79 -6.28 -9.81 -22.27
CA VAL A 79 -6.79 -10.80 -21.31
C VAL A 79 -6.54 -10.30 -19.89
N THR A 80 -7.63 -10.17 -19.13
CA THR A 80 -7.63 -9.87 -17.70
C THR A 80 -8.22 -11.04 -16.91
N ALA A 81 -8.56 -10.87 -15.63
CA ALA A 81 -9.16 -11.95 -14.85
C ALA A 81 -9.92 -11.44 -13.62
N GLY A 82 -10.71 -12.33 -13.04
CA GLY A 82 -11.39 -12.14 -11.76
C GLY A 82 -12.60 -11.20 -11.81
N LEU A 83 -13.42 -11.32 -10.79
CA LEU A 83 -14.61 -10.48 -10.56
C LEU A 83 -14.60 -9.93 -9.15
N VAL A 84 -15.48 -8.96 -8.86
CA VAL A 84 -15.80 -8.57 -7.48
C VAL A 84 -16.42 -9.76 -6.77
N GLY A 85 -15.78 -10.23 -5.70
CA GLY A 85 -16.21 -11.40 -4.92
C GLY A 85 -15.66 -12.75 -5.40
N SER A 86 -14.85 -12.80 -6.47
CA SER A 86 -14.11 -14.01 -6.80
C SER A 86 -12.94 -14.23 -5.82
N PRO A 87 -12.44 -15.49 -5.70
CA PRO A 87 -11.26 -15.79 -4.87
C PRO A 87 -9.99 -15.02 -5.30
N LYS A 88 -9.89 -14.67 -6.58
CA LYS A 88 -8.84 -13.81 -7.12
C LYS A 88 -9.43 -12.50 -7.60
N LEU A 89 -8.92 -11.41 -7.05
CA LEU A 89 -9.43 -10.08 -7.35
C LEU A 89 -9.00 -9.60 -8.74
N THR A 90 -9.91 -8.91 -9.43
CA THR A 90 -9.61 -8.25 -10.73
C THR A 90 -8.41 -7.30 -10.63
N ILE A 91 -8.20 -6.70 -9.46
CA ILE A 91 -7.09 -5.79 -9.18
C ILE A 91 -6.29 -6.39 -8.01
N PRO A 92 -5.34 -7.30 -8.32
CA PRO A 92 -4.61 -8.03 -7.30
C PRO A 92 -3.64 -7.11 -6.56
N PRO A 93 -3.64 -7.13 -5.20
CA PRO A 93 -2.69 -6.38 -4.38
C PRO A 93 -1.33 -7.09 -4.29
N MET A 94 -0.44 -6.57 -3.44
CA MET A 94 0.92 -7.08 -3.27
C MET A 94 1.03 -8.55 -2.83
N TYR A 95 -0.03 -9.12 -2.28
CA TYR A 95 -0.06 -10.52 -1.85
C TYR A 95 -0.17 -11.53 -3.01
N GLU A 96 -0.58 -11.09 -4.19
CA GLU A 96 -0.55 -11.93 -5.40
C GLU A 96 0.80 -11.76 -6.12
N PRO A 97 1.32 -12.80 -6.78
CA PRO A 97 2.57 -12.68 -7.52
C PRO A 97 2.47 -11.69 -8.70
N GLN A 98 3.58 -11.07 -9.05
CA GLN A 98 3.64 -10.24 -10.25
C GLN A 98 3.37 -11.10 -11.49
N GLY A 99 2.64 -10.55 -12.48
CA GLY A 99 2.26 -11.29 -13.69
C GLY A 99 1.24 -12.39 -13.45
N CYS A 100 0.49 -12.36 -12.36
CA CYS A 100 -0.40 -13.43 -11.89
C CYS A 100 -1.46 -13.89 -12.92
N TYR A 101 -1.72 -13.11 -13.95
CA TYR A 101 -2.70 -13.47 -15.01
C TYR A 101 -2.06 -13.72 -16.37
N THR A 102 -0.73 -13.73 -16.45
CA THR A 102 -0.02 -13.93 -17.72
C THR A 102 -0.32 -15.27 -18.37
N SER A 103 -0.47 -16.35 -17.59
CA SER A 103 -0.80 -17.68 -18.10
C SER A 103 -2.13 -17.75 -18.86
N LEU A 104 -3.08 -16.85 -18.53
CA LEU A 104 -4.35 -16.77 -19.24
C LEU A 104 -4.17 -16.21 -20.65
N ALA A 105 -3.36 -15.16 -20.80
CA ALA A 105 -3.03 -14.60 -22.11
C ALA A 105 -2.20 -15.58 -22.96
N GLU A 106 -1.24 -16.28 -22.33
CA GLU A 106 -0.40 -17.31 -22.93
C GLU A 106 -1.27 -18.46 -23.49
N ALA A 107 -2.35 -18.86 -22.80
CA ALA A 107 -3.27 -19.89 -23.26
C ALA A 107 -4.18 -19.40 -24.42
N VAL A 108 -4.60 -18.13 -24.40
CA VAL A 108 -5.46 -17.56 -25.47
C VAL A 108 -4.67 -17.29 -26.75
N LYS A 109 -3.43 -16.83 -26.65
CA LYS A 109 -2.60 -16.39 -27.78
C LYS A 109 -2.54 -17.38 -28.94
N PRO A 110 -2.31 -18.70 -28.77
CA PRO A 110 -2.23 -19.64 -29.86
C PRO A 110 -3.56 -19.89 -30.58
N THR A 111 -4.68 -19.38 -30.09
CA THR A 111 -6.02 -19.59 -30.67
C THR A 111 -6.38 -18.53 -31.71
N VAL A 112 -5.60 -17.46 -31.86
CA VAL A 112 -5.86 -16.33 -32.77
C VAL A 112 -4.58 -15.88 -33.49
N SER A 113 -4.78 -15.12 -34.60
CA SER A 113 -3.67 -14.49 -35.34
C SER A 113 -3.43 -13.02 -34.96
N ILE A 114 -4.41 -12.40 -34.33
CA ILE A 114 -4.33 -11.01 -33.87
C ILE A 114 -3.53 -10.90 -32.57
N PRO A 115 -2.92 -9.72 -32.27
CA PRO A 115 -2.14 -9.52 -31.06
C PRO A 115 -2.93 -9.77 -29.77
N VAL A 116 -2.33 -10.50 -28.82
CA VAL A 116 -2.89 -10.77 -27.49
C VAL A 116 -2.02 -10.13 -26.41
N GLY A 117 -2.64 -9.27 -25.60
CA GLY A 117 -2.02 -8.61 -24.49
C GLY A 117 -2.36 -9.22 -23.14
N THR A 118 -1.43 -9.07 -22.21
CA THR A 118 -1.60 -9.48 -20.80
C THR A 118 -1.67 -8.29 -19.84
N ILE A 119 -2.34 -8.49 -18.72
CA ILE A 119 -2.43 -7.56 -17.60
C ILE A 119 -2.45 -8.36 -16.29
N GLY A 120 -2.03 -7.78 -15.19
CA GLY A 120 -2.10 -8.38 -13.86
C GLY A 120 -0.79 -8.23 -13.11
N ARG A 121 -0.66 -7.19 -12.29
CA ARG A 121 0.52 -6.92 -11.45
C ARG A 121 1.86 -6.91 -12.20
N ILE A 122 1.87 -6.44 -13.44
CA ILE A 122 3.10 -6.20 -14.18
C ILE A 122 3.50 -4.74 -13.89
N LYS A 123 4.48 -4.55 -13.02
CA LYS A 123 4.90 -3.22 -12.55
C LYS A 123 6.32 -2.84 -13.00
N ASP A 124 7.10 -3.81 -13.43
CA ASP A 124 8.46 -3.63 -13.90
C ASP A 124 8.52 -3.70 -15.43
N PRO A 125 9.09 -2.69 -16.12
CA PRO A 125 9.30 -2.70 -17.56
C PRO A 125 10.20 -3.84 -18.06
N VAL A 126 11.16 -4.31 -17.24
CA VAL A 126 12.02 -5.45 -17.59
C VAL A 126 11.17 -6.72 -17.68
N MET A 127 10.35 -6.99 -16.64
CA MET A 127 9.39 -8.08 -16.68
C MET A 127 8.43 -7.97 -17.89
N ALA A 128 7.91 -6.76 -18.16
CA ALA A 128 7.01 -6.54 -19.29
C ALA A 128 7.68 -6.91 -20.62
N ARG A 129 8.96 -6.53 -20.84
CA ARG A 129 9.76 -6.92 -22.01
C ARG A 129 9.95 -8.43 -22.07
N ASP A 130 10.30 -9.06 -20.95
CA ASP A 130 10.61 -10.49 -20.93
C ASP A 130 9.39 -11.34 -21.28
N LEU A 131 8.18 -10.95 -20.81
CA LEU A 131 6.94 -11.62 -21.19
C LEU A 131 6.67 -11.59 -22.70
N VAL A 132 7.02 -10.47 -23.37
CA VAL A 132 6.88 -10.36 -24.83
C VAL A 132 7.97 -11.16 -25.54
N VAL A 133 9.23 -11.07 -25.10
CA VAL A 133 10.35 -11.81 -25.69
C VAL A 133 10.17 -13.33 -25.55
N GLU A 134 9.65 -13.80 -24.43
CA GLU A 134 9.32 -15.21 -24.21
C GLU A 134 8.07 -15.68 -24.98
N GLY A 135 7.40 -14.78 -25.67
CA GLY A 135 6.22 -15.11 -26.48
C GLY A 135 4.94 -15.35 -25.68
N LYS A 136 4.89 -15.03 -24.39
CA LYS A 136 3.73 -15.22 -23.52
C LYS A 136 2.59 -14.26 -23.84
N ALA A 137 2.92 -13.08 -24.38
CA ALA A 137 1.98 -12.09 -24.88
C ALA A 137 2.64 -11.29 -26.01
N ASP A 138 1.84 -10.58 -26.82
CA ASP A 138 2.36 -9.68 -27.85
C ASP A 138 2.57 -8.25 -27.34
N PHE A 139 1.84 -7.88 -26.29
CA PHE A 139 2.00 -6.61 -25.57
C PHE A 139 1.56 -6.74 -24.10
N VAL A 140 1.93 -5.74 -23.29
CA VAL A 140 1.63 -5.72 -21.85
C VAL A 140 0.90 -4.45 -21.49
N CYS A 141 -0.12 -4.56 -20.63
CA CYS A 141 -0.84 -3.43 -20.05
C CYS A 141 -0.38 -3.15 -18.62
N MET A 142 0.12 -1.96 -18.36
CA MET A 142 0.61 -1.51 -17.07
C MET A 142 -0.27 -0.36 -16.55
N GLY A 143 -1.25 -0.63 -15.70
CA GLY A 143 -2.17 0.39 -15.18
C GLY A 143 -1.60 1.14 -13.97
N ARG A 144 -1.57 0.51 -12.78
CA ARG A 144 -1.10 1.16 -11.53
C ARG A 144 0.34 1.69 -11.60
N PRO A 145 1.29 1.03 -12.28
CA PRO A 145 2.63 1.61 -12.44
C PRO A 145 2.65 2.97 -13.14
N THR A 146 1.78 3.19 -14.13
CA THR A 146 1.66 4.49 -14.81
C THR A 146 1.00 5.57 -13.94
N ILE A 147 0.23 5.17 -12.92
CA ILE A 147 -0.29 6.07 -11.89
C ILE A 147 0.83 6.48 -10.91
N ALA A 148 1.67 5.52 -10.51
CA ALA A 148 2.80 5.77 -9.62
C ALA A 148 3.86 6.64 -10.30
N ASP A 149 4.13 6.38 -11.58
CA ASP A 149 5.08 7.12 -12.41
C ASP A 149 4.53 7.35 -13.83
N SER A 150 4.06 8.56 -14.11
CA SER A 150 3.48 8.90 -15.42
C SER A 150 4.49 8.87 -16.56
N ASP A 151 5.81 8.97 -16.28
CA ASP A 151 6.88 8.92 -17.26
C ASP A 151 7.57 7.54 -17.34
N ILE A 152 6.95 6.50 -16.82
CA ILE A 152 7.55 5.14 -16.79
C ILE A 152 8.04 4.69 -18.18
N PHE A 153 7.27 4.92 -19.24
CA PHE A 153 7.67 4.55 -20.61
C PHE A 153 8.78 5.43 -21.16
N GLY A 154 8.76 6.74 -20.84
CA GLY A 154 9.83 7.67 -21.21
C GLY A 154 11.15 7.29 -20.52
N LYS A 155 11.12 7.04 -19.22
CA LYS A 155 12.27 6.57 -18.43
C LYS A 155 12.81 5.24 -18.96
N THR A 156 11.91 4.30 -19.24
CA THR A 156 12.30 2.99 -19.83
C THR A 156 13.01 3.18 -21.15
N LYS A 157 12.49 4.02 -22.03
CA LYS A 157 13.11 4.31 -23.34
C LYS A 157 14.49 4.95 -23.22
N ARG A 158 14.71 5.76 -22.17
CA ARG A 158 16.00 6.41 -21.89
C ARG A 158 16.96 5.52 -21.08
N GLY A 159 16.57 4.30 -20.70
CA GLY A 159 17.37 3.40 -19.85
C GLY A 159 17.45 3.82 -18.39
N GLN A 160 16.54 4.67 -17.92
CA GLN A 160 16.50 5.24 -16.57
C GLN A 160 15.57 4.41 -15.67
N LEU A 161 15.77 3.08 -15.62
CA LEU A 161 14.88 2.15 -14.93
C LEU A 161 14.84 2.40 -13.42
N GLU A 162 15.97 2.71 -12.81
CA GLU A 162 16.09 2.98 -11.37
C GLU A 162 15.44 4.31 -10.95
N ASP A 163 15.10 5.19 -11.89
CA ASP A 163 14.39 6.45 -11.63
C ASP A 163 12.87 6.26 -11.65
N ILE A 164 12.38 5.08 -12.04
CA ILE A 164 10.96 4.79 -12.06
C ILE A 164 10.46 4.66 -10.63
N ARG A 165 9.47 5.49 -10.26
CA ARG A 165 8.82 5.40 -8.95
C ARG A 165 8.00 4.12 -8.87
N PRO A 166 8.29 3.23 -7.90
CA PRO A 166 7.64 1.93 -7.85
C PRO A 166 6.16 2.04 -7.43
N CYS A 167 5.31 1.24 -8.07
CA CYS A 167 3.97 0.97 -7.57
C CYS A 167 4.07 -0.08 -6.46
N LEU A 168 3.64 0.24 -5.25
CA LEU A 168 3.70 -0.67 -4.09
C LEU A 168 2.57 -1.70 -4.08
N ALA A 169 1.60 -1.57 -4.98
CA ALA A 169 0.42 -2.45 -5.09
C ALA A 169 -0.40 -2.59 -3.77
N ASP A 170 -0.33 -1.60 -2.89
CA ASP A 170 -1.14 -1.53 -1.66
C ASP A 170 -2.61 -1.20 -1.93
N CYS A 171 -2.92 -0.71 -3.11
CA CYS A 171 -4.26 -0.42 -3.61
C CYS A 171 -5.06 0.65 -2.83
N ARG A 172 -4.51 1.29 -1.81
CA ARG A 172 -5.25 2.21 -0.96
C ARG A 172 -5.76 3.44 -1.72
N GLY A 173 -4.90 4.21 -2.35
CA GLY A 173 -5.27 5.47 -3.00
C GLY A 173 -6.05 5.27 -4.30
N CYS A 174 -5.57 4.40 -5.17
CA CYS A 174 -6.12 4.22 -6.52
C CYS A 174 -7.37 3.33 -6.57
N ILE A 175 -7.56 2.43 -5.61
CA ILE A 175 -8.66 1.48 -5.59
C ILE A 175 -9.58 1.73 -4.40
N ASP A 176 -9.07 1.67 -3.17
CA ASP A 176 -9.89 1.76 -1.97
C ASP A 176 -10.58 3.12 -1.85
N GLU A 177 -9.81 4.21 -1.93
CA GLU A 177 -10.36 5.57 -1.85
C GLU A 177 -11.31 5.89 -3.01
N HIS A 178 -10.98 5.44 -4.22
CA HIS A 178 -11.77 5.77 -5.41
C HIS A 178 -12.97 4.85 -5.61
N LEU A 179 -12.74 3.53 -5.71
CA LEU A 179 -13.80 2.58 -6.11
C LEU A 179 -14.65 2.12 -4.93
N ILE A 180 -14.10 2.10 -3.70
CA ILE A 180 -14.81 1.58 -2.53
C ILE A 180 -15.40 2.70 -1.69
N ARG A 181 -14.63 3.77 -1.41
CA ARG A 181 -15.06 4.90 -0.59
C ARG A 181 -15.71 6.03 -1.40
N GLY A 182 -15.61 6.01 -2.74
CA GLY A 182 -16.20 7.01 -3.63
C GLY A 182 -15.48 8.36 -3.65
N GLY A 183 -14.25 8.42 -3.15
CA GLY A 183 -13.39 9.60 -3.17
C GLY A 183 -12.67 9.81 -4.50
N ALA A 184 -11.84 10.85 -4.56
CA ALA A 184 -10.97 11.07 -5.72
C ALA A 184 -9.86 10.00 -5.78
N ALA A 185 -9.55 9.54 -6.99
CA ALA A 185 -8.44 8.63 -7.18
C ALA A 185 -7.12 9.31 -6.77
N SER A 186 -6.28 8.61 -6.03
CA SER A 186 -4.99 9.09 -5.56
C SER A 186 -3.94 7.97 -5.64
N CYS A 187 -2.69 8.30 -5.35
CA CYS A 187 -1.63 7.30 -5.28
C CYS A 187 -0.81 7.51 -4.01
N VAL A 188 -0.52 6.42 -3.30
CA VAL A 188 0.21 6.49 -2.04
C VAL A 188 1.65 7.00 -2.21
N VAL A 189 2.25 6.78 -3.36
CA VAL A 189 3.64 7.21 -3.66
C VAL A 189 3.72 8.41 -4.60
N ASN A 190 2.62 8.76 -5.29
CA ASN A 190 2.58 9.90 -6.20
C ASN A 190 1.57 10.96 -5.72
N PRO A 191 2.01 11.97 -4.96
CA PRO A 191 1.12 12.98 -4.38
C PRO A 191 0.50 13.91 -5.44
N ARG A 192 0.93 13.85 -6.70
CA ARG A 192 0.41 14.65 -7.81
C ARG A 192 -0.79 14.01 -8.52
N MET A 193 -1.00 12.70 -8.34
CA MET A 193 -2.11 11.97 -8.97
C MET A 193 -3.45 12.67 -8.72
N SER A 194 -4.20 12.94 -9.79
CA SER A 194 -5.46 13.72 -9.81
C SER A 194 -5.34 15.18 -9.35
N ARG A 195 -4.11 15.71 -9.26
CA ARG A 195 -3.82 17.08 -8.86
C ARG A 195 -2.90 17.80 -9.88
N GLU A 196 -2.75 17.24 -11.06
CA GLU A 196 -1.79 17.70 -12.08
C GLU A 196 -2.01 19.16 -12.49
N LEU A 197 -3.26 19.63 -12.50
CA LEU A 197 -3.60 21.01 -12.82
C LEU A 197 -3.25 22.02 -11.71
N THR A 198 -3.19 21.56 -10.48
CA THR A 198 -2.92 22.41 -9.29
C THR A 198 -1.50 22.20 -8.75
N CYS A 199 -0.93 21.03 -9.03
CA CYS A 199 0.44 20.66 -8.70
C CYS A 199 1.31 20.83 -9.95
N ILE A 200 1.55 22.08 -10.37
CA ILE A 200 2.48 22.41 -11.45
C ILE A 200 3.83 21.79 -11.10
N ASP A 201 4.53 21.27 -12.10
CA ASP A 201 5.86 20.68 -11.87
C ASP A 201 6.77 21.72 -11.23
N VAL A 202 7.39 21.32 -10.15
CA VAL A 202 8.30 22.17 -9.37
C VAL A 202 9.51 22.60 -10.21
N GLN A 203 9.77 21.93 -11.35
CA GLN A 203 10.82 22.34 -12.30
C GLN A 203 10.61 23.75 -12.86
N ASP A 204 9.36 24.20 -12.97
CA ASP A 204 9.06 25.56 -13.45
C ASP A 204 9.16 26.61 -12.34
N ALA A 205 9.38 26.18 -11.09
CA ALA A 205 9.41 27.01 -9.89
C ALA A 205 10.76 26.96 -9.16
N LYS A 206 11.90 26.91 -9.91
CA LYS A 206 13.19 27.13 -9.25
C LYS A 206 13.16 28.49 -8.57
N LYS A 207 13.34 28.46 -7.25
CA LYS A 207 13.32 29.67 -6.45
C LYS A 207 14.55 30.51 -6.76
N ASP A 208 14.34 31.83 -6.91
CA ASP A 208 15.43 32.81 -7.11
C ASP A 208 16.25 32.99 -5.82
N ASP A 209 15.74 32.54 -4.68
CA ASP A 209 16.37 32.65 -3.35
C ASP A 209 16.44 31.28 -2.65
N PRO A 210 17.47 30.46 -2.96
CA PRO A 210 17.66 29.14 -2.31
C PRO A 210 17.87 29.28 -0.81
N LYS A 211 17.10 28.51 -0.01
CA LYS A 211 17.20 28.46 1.45
C LYS A 211 18.04 27.27 1.90
N ARG A 212 18.65 27.38 3.08
CA ARG A 212 19.23 26.25 3.79
C ARG A 212 18.12 25.57 4.60
N VAL A 213 17.87 24.30 4.28
CA VAL A 213 16.78 23.52 4.85
C VAL A 213 17.35 22.31 5.56
N LEU A 214 16.98 22.13 6.82
CA LEU A 214 17.28 20.92 7.57
C LEU A 214 16.00 20.06 7.67
N VAL A 215 16.12 18.78 7.35
CA VAL A 215 15.08 17.79 7.58
C VAL A 215 15.52 16.84 8.68
N ILE A 216 14.75 16.73 9.77
CA ILE A 216 15.07 15.86 10.90
C ILE A 216 14.16 14.64 10.87
N GLY A 217 14.75 13.48 10.51
CA GLY A 217 14.11 12.19 10.36
C GLY A 217 14.02 11.72 8.91
N GLY A 218 14.52 10.52 8.64
CA GLY A 218 14.65 9.90 7.32
C GLY A 218 13.52 8.92 6.98
N GLY A 219 12.36 9.02 7.64
CA GLY A 219 11.16 8.29 7.25
C GLY A 219 10.54 8.83 5.96
N LEU A 220 9.40 8.26 5.51
CA LEU A 220 8.75 8.66 4.25
C LEU A 220 8.45 10.16 4.15
N ALA A 221 7.96 10.76 5.23
CA ALA A 221 7.67 12.19 5.25
C ALA A 221 8.95 13.04 5.12
N GLY A 222 10.04 12.65 5.79
CA GLY A 222 11.31 13.35 5.69
C GLY A 222 11.97 13.19 4.33
N MET A 223 11.99 11.98 3.77
CA MET A 223 12.52 11.73 2.44
C MET A 223 11.77 12.52 1.36
N GLU A 224 10.42 12.58 1.43
CA GLU A 224 9.65 13.37 0.47
C GLU A 224 9.83 14.87 0.69
N ALA A 225 9.89 15.35 1.94
CA ALA A 225 10.19 16.75 2.24
C ALA A 225 11.56 17.16 1.66
N ALA A 226 12.59 16.34 1.91
CA ALA A 226 13.93 16.60 1.39
C ALA A 226 13.96 16.59 -0.13
N ARG A 227 13.34 15.57 -0.77
CA ARG A 227 13.27 15.44 -2.22
C ARG A 227 12.54 16.63 -2.87
N ALA A 228 11.34 16.94 -2.38
CA ALA A 228 10.51 17.99 -2.98
C ALA A 228 11.14 19.38 -2.80
N THR A 229 11.73 19.62 -1.64
CA THR A 229 12.41 20.90 -1.35
C THR A 229 13.69 21.07 -2.18
N ALA A 230 14.53 20.03 -2.28
CA ALA A 230 15.74 20.07 -3.12
C ALA A 230 15.39 20.20 -4.61
N PHE A 231 14.31 19.54 -5.05
CA PHE A 231 13.82 19.67 -6.42
C PHE A 231 13.37 21.11 -6.75
N SER A 232 12.88 21.87 -5.77
CA SER A 232 12.56 23.30 -5.89
C SER A 232 13.80 24.20 -5.90
N GLY A 233 15.00 23.64 -5.72
CA GLY A 233 16.27 24.38 -5.81
C GLY A 233 16.83 24.86 -4.46
N HIS A 234 16.30 24.41 -3.34
CA HIS A 234 16.84 24.70 -1.99
C HIS A 234 18.02 23.78 -1.64
N HIS A 235 18.88 24.23 -0.72
CA HIS A 235 19.99 23.44 -0.17
C HIS A 235 19.48 22.63 1.02
N VAL A 236 19.47 21.29 0.88
CA VAL A 236 18.85 20.41 1.88
C VAL A 236 19.88 19.49 2.53
N THR A 237 19.89 19.48 3.86
CA THR A 237 20.54 18.45 4.68
C THR A 237 19.43 17.62 5.35
N LEU A 238 19.50 16.30 5.24
CA LEU A 238 18.62 15.35 5.91
C LEU A 238 19.42 14.57 6.94
N CYS A 239 19.03 14.67 8.22
CA CYS A 239 19.63 13.91 9.31
C CYS A 239 18.69 12.79 9.78
N GLU A 240 19.21 11.58 9.86
CA GLU A 240 18.54 10.39 10.39
C GLU A 240 19.36 9.77 11.52
N SER A 241 18.69 9.52 12.65
CA SER A 241 19.35 8.94 13.83
C SER A 241 19.80 7.49 13.65
N ARG A 242 19.10 6.74 12.79
CA ARG A 242 19.43 5.36 12.45
C ARG A 242 20.46 5.25 11.33
N GLU A 243 20.95 4.05 11.14
CA GLU A 243 21.92 3.73 10.07
C GLU A 243 21.30 3.86 8.67
N HIS A 244 19.98 3.67 8.54
CA HIS A 244 19.27 3.59 7.26
C HIS A 244 18.10 4.56 7.20
N LEU A 245 17.81 5.06 6.00
CA LEU A 245 16.57 5.73 5.70
C LEU A 245 15.39 4.74 5.67
N GLY A 246 14.17 5.25 5.74
CA GLY A 246 12.93 4.49 5.61
C GLY A 246 12.03 4.57 6.84
N GLY A 247 12.58 4.58 8.05
CA GLY A 247 11.80 4.62 9.28
C GLY A 247 10.81 3.44 9.36
N GLN A 248 9.57 3.69 9.77
CA GLN A 248 8.57 2.65 10.01
C GLN A 248 8.18 1.83 8.76
N ILE A 249 8.44 2.30 7.54
CA ILE A 249 8.10 1.53 6.33
C ILE A 249 8.95 0.27 6.21
N LEU A 250 10.16 0.26 6.76
CA LEU A 250 11.02 -0.93 6.80
C LEU A 250 10.36 -2.03 7.64
N PHE A 251 9.78 -1.68 8.78
CA PHE A 251 9.05 -2.63 9.63
C PHE A 251 7.77 -3.13 8.94
N ALA A 252 7.03 -2.25 8.28
CA ALA A 252 5.85 -2.63 7.51
C ALA A 252 6.20 -3.62 6.38
N ALA A 253 7.40 -3.53 5.81
CA ALA A 253 7.89 -4.42 4.77
C ALA A 253 8.35 -5.80 5.31
N MET A 254 8.63 -5.93 6.60
CA MET A 254 8.98 -7.22 7.24
C MET A 254 7.77 -8.16 7.35
N ILE A 255 6.55 -7.60 7.35
CA ILE A 255 5.33 -8.38 7.45
C ILE A 255 5.17 -9.29 6.23
N PRO A 256 4.83 -10.59 6.42
CA PRO A 256 4.72 -11.54 5.32
C PRO A 256 3.82 -11.06 4.17
N GLY A 257 4.33 -11.12 2.94
CA GLY A 257 3.65 -10.66 1.73
C GLY A 257 3.61 -9.15 1.52
N ARG A 258 4.29 -8.34 2.34
CA ARG A 258 4.32 -6.88 2.23
C ARG A 258 5.69 -6.31 1.83
N GLY A 259 6.65 -7.14 1.47
CA GLY A 259 8.02 -6.72 1.13
C GLY A 259 8.08 -5.60 0.06
N GLU A 260 7.15 -5.58 -0.88
CA GLU A 260 7.09 -4.56 -1.93
C GLU A 260 6.88 -3.12 -1.40
N ILE A 261 6.37 -2.98 -0.17
CA ILE A 261 6.22 -1.65 0.48
C ILE A 261 7.58 -0.98 0.66
N GLY A 262 8.63 -1.77 0.94
CA GLY A 262 9.99 -1.27 1.12
C GLY A 262 10.67 -0.75 -0.14
N GLU A 263 10.19 -1.12 -1.34
CA GLU A 263 10.82 -0.74 -2.63
C GLU A 263 10.87 0.78 -2.87
N ILE A 264 10.08 1.55 -2.14
CA ILE A 264 10.10 3.01 -2.27
C ILE A 264 11.36 3.64 -1.66
N VAL A 265 12.00 2.97 -0.69
CA VAL A 265 13.17 3.53 0.01
C VAL A 265 14.37 3.68 -0.93
N PRO A 266 14.83 2.64 -1.65
CA PRO A 266 15.93 2.78 -2.62
C PRO A 266 15.65 3.82 -3.71
N TRP A 267 14.37 3.98 -4.09
CA TRP A 267 14.00 5.03 -5.04
C TRP A 267 14.22 6.43 -4.44
N TYR A 268 13.84 6.66 -3.17
CA TYR A 268 14.10 7.93 -2.51
C TYR A 268 15.59 8.19 -2.35
N GLU A 269 16.38 7.23 -1.88
CA GLU A 269 17.83 7.35 -1.72
C GLU A 269 18.47 7.83 -3.02
N ARG A 270 18.12 7.19 -4.14
CA ARG A 270 18.59 7.59 -5.45
C ARG A 270 18.14 9.00 -5.85
N GLN A 271 16.88 9.37 -5.58
CA GLN A 271 16.40 10.72 -5.91
C GLN A 271 17.09 11.79 -5.06
N LEU A 272 17.34 11.53 -3.78
CA LEU A 272 18.05 12.44 -2.88
C LEU A 272 19.49 12.65 -3.35
N GLU A 273 20.19 11.58 -3.72
CA GLU A 273 21.53 11.63 -4.30
C GLU A 273 21.57 12.48 -5.58
N LYS A 274 20.67 12.23 -6.53
CA LYS A 274 20.58 12.98 -7.80
C LYS A 274 20.29 14.46 -7.61
N LEU A 275 19.57 14.82 -6.57
CA LEU A 275 19.21 16.18 -6.22
C LEU A 275 20.29 16.88 -5.38
N GLY A 276 21.35 16.17 -4.99
CA GLY A 276 22.44 16.70 -4.19
C GLY A 276 22.04 17.00 -2.74
N VAL A 277 21.09 16.23 -2.19
CA VAL A 277 20.74 16.32 -0.77
C VAL A 277 21.88 15.73 0.06
N ASP A 278 22.34 16.47 1.08
CA ASP A 278 23.31 16.00 2.06
C ASP A 278 22.60 15.08 3.07
N VAL A 279 22.72 13.76 2.90
CA VAL A 279 22.09 12.74 3.76
C VAL A 279 23.07 12.27 4.82
N GLN A 280 22.73 12.50 6.09
CA GLN A 280 23.53 12.15 7.26
C GLN A 280 22.80 11.13 8.13
N CYS A 281 23.06 9.84 7.90
CA CYS A 281 22.61 8.75 8.77
C CYS A 281 23.47 8.67 10.03
N ASN A 282 23.03 7.91 11.06
CA ASN A 282 23.65 7.84 12.40
C ASN A 282 23.83 9.21 13.06
N THR A 283 22.95 10.18 12.73
CA THR A 283 23.07 11.57 13.17
C THR A 283 21.82 12.00 13.91
N THR A 284 21.90 12.02 15.23
CA THR A 284 20.87 12.60 16.10
C THR A 284 21.10 14.10 16.21
N VAL A 285 20.17 14.89 15.68
CA VAL A 285 20.29 16.36 15.71
C VAL A 285 20.19 16.86 17.13
N ASP A 286 21.21 17.60 17.55
CA ASP A 286 21.30 18.32 18.82
C ASP A 286 21.56 19.81 18.61
N GLU A 287 21.77 20.54 19.70
CA GLU A 287 22.06 21.97 19.69
C GLU A 287 23.30 22.31 18.86
N SER A 288 24.35 21.49 18.92
CA SER A 288 25.61 21.75 18.23
C SER A 288 25.46 21.61 16.73
N ILE A 289 24.73 20.59 16.29
CA ILE A 289 24.49 20.30 14.86
C ILE A 289 23.59 21.38 14.25
N ILE A 290 22.49 21.76 14.91
CA ILE A 290 21.59 22.77 14.37
C ILE A 290 22.23 24.15 14.28
N GLN A 291 23.09 24.51 15.27
CA GLN A 291 23.87 25.74 15.22
C GLN A 291 24.91 25.74 14.10
N ALA A 292 25.59 24.61 13.88
CA ALA A 292 26.59 24.46 12.83
C ALA A 292 25.96 24.54 11.42
N LEU A 293 24.82 23.90 11.20
CA LEU A 293 24.07 23.91 9.93
C LEU A 293 23.38 25.26 9.70
N ASN A 294 23.00 25.95 10.76
CA ASN A 294 22.31 27.25 10.74
C ASN A 294 21.20 27.31 9.67
N PRO A 295 20.19 26.41 9.71
CA PRO A 295 19.13 26.36 8.72
C PRO A 295 18.19 27.55 8.85
N GLU A 296 17.56 27.95 7.74
CA GLU A 296 16.49 28.94 7.71
C GLU A 296 15.12 28.27 7.89
N ILE A 297 15.02 27.01 7.50
CA ILE A 297 13.81 26.19 7.59
C ILE A 297 14.18 24.82 8.16
N VAL A 298 13.36 24.34 9.10
CA VAL A 298 13.50 23.01 9.68
C VAL A 298 12.21 22.21 9.50
N PHE A 299 12.30 21.10 8.80
CA PHE A 299 11.24 20.11 8.78
C PHE A 299 11.41 19.11 9.93
N ILE A 300 10.42 19.00 10.79
CA ILE A 300 10.35 17.99 11.86
C ILE A 300 9.57 16.81 11.29
N ALA A 301 10.30 15.76 10.93
CA ALA A 301 9.80 14.50 10.37
C ALA A 301 10.17 13.29 11.24
N SER A 302 10.35 13.52 12.55
CA SER A 302 10.80 12.54 13.56
C SER A 302 9.77 11.45 13.89
N GLY A 303 8.63 11.46 13.20
CA GLY A 303 7.64 10.39 13.24
C GLY A 303 6.87 10.30 14.54
N SER A 304 6.60 9.08 14.97
CA SER A 304 5.87 8.77 16.20
C SER A 304 6.58 7.69 17.00
N VAL A 305 6.31 7.67 18.30
CA VAL A 305 6.78 6.63 19.23
C VAL A 305 5.59 5.88 19.80
N PRO A 306 5.73 4.59 20.12
CA PRO A 306 4.68 3.84 20.78
C PRO A 306 4.37 4.40 22.16
N GLU A 307 3.14 4.22 22.61
CA GLU A 307 2.67 4.68 23.91
C GLU A 307 1.79 3.61 24.59
N VAL A 308 2.06 3.31 25.85
CA VAL A 308 1.12 2.49 26.63
C VAL A 308 -0.10 3.37 26.96
N PRO A 309 -1.32 2.93 26.63
CA PRO A 309 -2.52 3.67 26.96
C PRO A 309 -2.59 3.96 28.48
N GLN A 310 -2.86 5.21 28.86
CA GLN A 310 -2.87 5.62 30.25
C GLN A 310 -3.80 4.76 31.13
N ASN A 311 -4.95 4.35 30.58
CA ASN A 311 -5.91 3.46 31.24
C ASN A 311 -5.42 2.02 31.41
N LYS A 312 -4.32 1.63 30.76
CA LYS A 312 -3.70 0.30 30.84
C LYS A 312 -2.48 0.25 31.76
N MET A 313 -2.02 1.40 32.30
CA MET A 313 -0.86 1.45 33.18
C MET A 313 -1.03 0.58 34.44
N ASN A 314 -2.24 0.53 35.02
CA ASN A 314 -2.50 -0.32 36.17
C ASN A 314 -2.35 -1.82 35.87
N MET A 315 -2.71 -2.23 34.66
CA MET A 315 -2.52 -3.60 34.17
C MET A 315 -1.04 -3.97 34.16
N VAL A 316 -0.20 -3.08 33.59
CA VAL A 316 1.27 -3.27 33.56
C VAL A 316 1.85 -3.36 34.97
N MET A 317 1.38 -2.52 35.88
CA MET A 317 1.89 -2.48 37.27
C MET A 317 1.47 -3.70 38.12
N ASN A 318 0.39 -4.37 37.78
CA ASN A 318 -0.15 -5.49 38.54
C ASN A 318 0.40 -6.86 38.10
N ALA A 319 0.98 -6.94 36.91
CA ALA A 319 1.55 -8.19 36.38
C ALA A 319 2.94 -8.45 37.00
N ALA A 320 3.22 -9.71 37.37
CA ALA A 320 4.48 -10.12 37.97
C ALA A 320 5.38 -10.92 36.99
N ASN A 321 4.79 -11.74 36.12
CA ASN A 321 5.51 -12.64 35.22
C ASN A 321 5.03 -12.56 33.76
N ILE A 322 4.38 -11.44 33.39
CA ILE A 322 3.97 -11.17 32.02
C ILE A 322 4.93 -10.14 31.41
N ASP A 323 5.48 -10.48 30.26
CA ASP A 323 6.30 -9.55 29.47
C ASP A 323 5.42 -8.53 28.73
N PHE A 324 5.81 -7.26 28.74
CA PHE A 324 5.12 -6.21 27.99
C PHE A 324 6.03 -5.68 26.89
N MET A 325 5.48 -5.69 25.67
CA MET A 325 6.21 -5.27 24.47
C MET A 325 5.38 -4.30 23.63
N MET A 326 6.06 -3.45 22.89
CA MET A 326 5.49 -2.69 21.78
C MET A 326 5.75 -3.42 20.47
N VAL A 327 5.03 -3.08 19.42
CA VAL A 327 5.32 -3.60 18.07
C VAL A 327 6.75 -3.25 17.64
N ASP A 328 7.24 -2.06 18.01
CA ASP A 328 8.58 -1.58 17.69
C ASP A 328 9.65 -2.47 18.36
N ASP A 329 9.47 -2.88 19.63
CA ASP A 329 10.40 -3.78 20.33
C ASP A 329 10.60 -5.10 19.59
N ILE A 330 9.54 -5.62 18.96
CA ILE A 330 9.56 -6.87 18.21
C ILE A 330 10.22 -6.67 16.83
N LEU A 331 9.82 -5.64 16.10
CA LEU A 331 10.23 -5.45 14.71
C LEU A 331 11.56 -4.70 14.57
N GLU A 332 11.90 -3.79 15.48
CA GLU A 332 13.14 -3.00 15.49
C GLU A 332 14.21 -3.67 16.34
N ASP A 333 13.89 -3.99 17.59
CA ASP A 333 14.87 -4.51 18.55
C ASP A 333 15.00 -6.03 18.50
N GLY A 334 14.12 -6.71 17.75
CA GLY A 334 14.17 -8.16 17.57
C GLY A 334 13.78 -8.95 18.83
N LEU A 335 13.03 -8.34 19.76
CA LEU A 335 12.54 -9.05 20.93
C LEU A 335 11.57 -10.16 20.51
N VAL A 336 11.67 -11.29 21.17
CA VAL A 336 10.89 -12.48 20.84
C VAL A 336 9.79 -12.69 21.90
N PRO A 337 8.50 -12.52 21.54
CA PRO A 337 7.41 -12.82 22.43
C PRO A 337 7.35 -14.31 22.81
N GLY A 338 6.74 -14.60 23.95
CA GLY A 338 6.51 -15.97 24.40
C GLY A 338 5.54 -16.77 23.52
N LYS A 339 4.95 -17.81 24.09
CA LYS A 339 4.04 -18.71 23.36
C LYS A 339 2.58 -18.25 23.35
N HIS A 340 2.13 -17.60 24.43
CA HIS A 340 0.74 -17.20 24.63
C HIS A 340 0.65 -15.67 24.63
N VAL A 341 0.43 -15.12 23.46
CA VAL A 341 0.53 -13.68 23.22
C VAL A 341 -0.85 -13.03 23.19
N LEU A 342 -1.05 -12.02 24.03
CA LEU A 342 -2.20 -11.12 23.94
C LEU A 342 -1.78 -9.82 23.23
N ILE A 343 -2.39 -9.53 22.08
CA ILE A 343 -2.20 -8.28 21.36
C ILE A 343 -3.34 -7.33 21.72
N VAL A 344 -3.00 -6.16 22.23
CA VAL A 344 -3.93 -5.08 22.59
C VAL A 344 -3.99 -4.06 21.46
N GLY A 345 -5.17 -3.97 20.84
CA GLY A 345 -5.38 -3.23 19.59
C GLY A 345 -5.43 -4.19 18.39
N GLY A 346 -6.53 -4.19 17.67
CA GLY A 346 -6.77 -5.08 16.53
C GLY A 346 -7.00 -4.31 15.21
N ASP A 347 -6.56 -3.06 15.15
CA ASP A 347 -6.54 -2.31 13.90
C ASP A 347 -5.31 -2.68 13.06
N GLN A 348 -4.77 -1.81 12.27
CA GLN A 348 -3.72 -2.10 11.29
C GLN A 348 -2.51 -2.81 11.93
N ASN A 349 -1.90 -2.21 12.95
CA ASN A 349 -0.65 -2.73 13.51
C ASN A 349 -0.85 -4.04 14.25
N GLY A 350 -1.91 -4.15 15.07
CA GLY A 350 -2.19 -5.37 15.82
C GLY A 350 -2.50 -6.57 14.91
N MET A 351 -3.23 -6.35 13.84
CA MET A 351 -3.53 -7.41 12.88
C MET A 351 -2.30 -7.81 12.06
N LEU A 352 -1.42 -6.86 11.72
CA LEU A 352 -0.19 -7.13 10.98
C LEU A 352 0.85 -7.85 11.85
N ILE A 353 1.03 -7.42 13.11
CA ILE A 353 1.98 -8.10 14.02
C ILE A 353 1.49 -9.50 14.38
N ALA A 354 0.17 -9.71 14.51
CA ALA A 354 -0.39 -11.05 14.71
C ALA A 354 -0.06 -11.98 13.54
N ASP A 355 -0.10 -11.47 12.32
CA ASP A 355 0.26 -12.24 11.13
C ASP A 355 1.76 -12.53 11.04
N TYR A 356 2.60 -11.59 11.49
CA TYR A 356 4.06 -11.75 11.58
C TYR A 356 4.44 -12.83 12.61
N LEU A 357 3.78 -12.83 13.77
CA LEU A 357 4.06 -13.76 14.87
C LEU A 357 3.42 -15.15 14.67
N ALA A 358 2.50 -15.31 13.73
CA ALA A 358 1.76 -16.55 13.51
C ALA A 358 2.61 -17.62 12.79
N ASP A 359 3.60 -18.15 13.49
CA ASP A 359 4.53 -19.20 13.03
C ASP A 359 4.00 -20.64 13.16
N GLY A 360 2.85 -20.81 13.82
CA GLY A 360 2.21 -22.10 14.11
C GLY A 360 2.57 -22.68 15.50
N GLU A 361 3.52 -22.09 16.21
CA GLU A 361 3.91 -22.48 17.56
C GLU A 361 3.29 -21.60 18.65
N ARG A 362 2.88 -20.37 18.29
CA ARG A 362 2.26 -19.38 19.18
C ARG A 362 0.74 -19.45 19.14
N GLU A 363 0.15 -19.26 20.30
CA GLU A 363 -1.28 -18.99 20.47
C GLU A 363 -1.48 -17.49 20.66
N ILE A 364 -2.16 -16.85 19.72
CA ILE A 364 -2.31 -15.40 19.69
C ILE A 364 -3.78 -15.04 19.95
N THR A 365 -4.02 -14.18 20.92
CA THR A 365 -5.31 -13.53 21.12
C THR A 365 -5.19 -12.05 20.79
N ILE A 366 -6.10 -11.53 19.96
CA ILE A 366 -6.17 -10.10 19.62
C ILE A 366 -7.40 -9.53 20.32
N ALA A 367 -7.22 -8.53 21.16
CA ALA A 367 -8.27 -7.79 21.83
C ALA A 367 -8.47 -6.43 21.16
N GLU A 368 -9.67 -6.18 20.60
CA GLU A 368 -10.04 -4.95 19.89
C GLU A 368 -11.21 -4.26 20.60
N ALA A 369 -11.09 -2.95 20.81
CA ALA A 369 -12.16 -2.15 21.42
C ALA A 369 -13.33 -1.90 20.45
N ASP A 370 -13.06 -1.83 19.17
CA ASP A 370 -14.07 -1.63 18.15
C ASP A 370 -14.79 -2.92 17.74
N SER A 371 -15.88 -2.76 17.02
CA SER A 371 -16.68 -3.89 16.50
C SER A 371 -16.05 -4.61 15.29
N HIS A 372 -14.98 -4.04 14.70
CA HIS A 372 -14.33 -4.54 13.51
C HIS A 372 -12.80 -4.44 13.61
N PHE A 373 -12.12 -5.42 13.04
CA PHE A 373 -10.66 -5.49 12.95
C PHE A 373 -10.13 -4.83 11.67
N ALA A 374 -8.90 -4.32 11.73
CA ALA A 374 -8.13 -3.82 10.59
C ALA A 374 -8.86 -2.73 9.77
N GLN A 375 -9.56 -1.79 10.43
CA GLN A 375 -10.37 -0.78 9.75
C GLN A 375 -9.51 0.22 8.95
N LYS A 376 -8.29 0.53 9.43
CA LYS A 376 -7.35 1.42 8.75
C LYS A 376 -6.64 0.77 7.56
N LEU A 377 -6.71 -0.54 7.37
CA LEU A 377 -6.19 -1.17 6.16
C LEU A 377 -7.10 -0.91 4.96
N ALA A 378 -6.52 -0.84 3.77
CA ALA A 378 -7.28 -0.86 2.54
C ALA A 378 -8.12 -2.14 2.44
N ALA A 379 -9.31 -2.07 1.86
CA ALA A 379 -10.25 -3.19 1.83
C ALA A 379 -9.64 -4.47 1.21
N HIS A 380 -8.80 -4.32 0.17
CA HIS A 380 -8.08 -5.43 -0.44
C HIS A 380 -7.06 -6.06 0.52
N ASP A 381 -6.23 -5.25 1.18
CA ASP A 381 -5.26 -5.70 2.18
C ASP A 381 -5.96 -6.43 3.33
N ARG A 382 -7.01 -5.81 3.85
CA ARG A 382 -7.83 -6.38 4.93
C ARG A 382 -8.40 -7.75 4.55
N TRP A 383 -8.94 -7.90 3.34
CA TRP A 383 -9.49 -9.16 2.87
C TRP A 383 -8.43 -10.26 2.81
N TYR A 384 -7.26 -9.97 2.22
CA TYR A 384 -6.15 -10.93 2.14
C TYR A 384 -5.63 -11.32 3.52
N LEU A 385 -5.41 -10.35 4.40
CA LEU A 385 -4.92 -10.57 5.77
C LEU A 385 -5.88 -11.47 6.56
N LEU A 386 -7.17 -11.14 6.56
CA LEU A 386 -8.19 -11.93 7.26
C LEU A 386 -8.31 -13.36 6.73
N ASN A 387 -8.19 -13.54 5.40
CA ASN A 387 -8.22 -14.89 4.81
C ASN A 387 -6.95 -15.69 5.11
N ARG A 388 -5.78 -15.05 5.10
CA ARG A 388 -4.51 -15.71 5.43
C ARG A 388 -4.46 -16.17 6.89
N GLN A 389 -5.09 -15.45 7.78
CA GLN A 389 -5.17 -15.81 9.20
C GLN A 389 -6.20 -16.91 9.50
N LYS A 390 -7.06 -17.28 8.55
CA LYS A 390 -7.99 -18.41 8.74
C LYS A 390 -7.21 -19.71 8.90
N GLY A 391 -7.56 -20.46 9.94
CA GLY A 391 -6.90 -21.74 10.26
C GLY A 391 -5.57 -21.64 10.99
N ARG A 392 -5.10 -20.42 11.33
CA ARG A 392 -3.99 -20.20 12.25
C ARG A 392 -4.49 -20.11 13.69
N THR A 393 -3.59 -20.28 14.64
CA THR A 393 -3.86 -20.16 16.08
C THR A 393 -4.02 -18.70 16.52
N ILE A 394 -4.89 -17.96 15.82
CA ILE A 394 -5.22 -16.56 16.11
C ILE A 394 -6.68 -16.46 16.51
N ARG A 395 -6.91 -16.12 17.76
CA ARG A 395 -8.23 -15.79 18.29
C ARG A 395 -8.45 -14.28 18.26
N ARG A 396 -9.63 -13.84 17.87
CA ARG A 396 -10.00 -12.41 17.78
C ARG A 396 -11.20 -12.13 18.66
N VAL A 397 -11.05 -11.20 19.61
CA VAL A 397 -12.11 -10.74 20.52
C VAL A 397 -12.32 -9.25 20.28
N LYS A 398 -13.53 -8.88 19.92
CA LYS A 398 -13.95 -7.51 19.62
C LYS A 398 -14.75 -6.90 20.76
N GLU A 399 -14.97 -5.58 20.72
CA GLU A 399 -15.77 -4.84 21.70
C GLU A 399 -15.25 -5.03 23.14
N VAL A 400 -13.93 -5.18 23.26
CA VAL A 400 -13.24 -5.29 24.54
C VAL A 400 -13.20 -3.91 25.23
N ARG A 401 -13.91 -3.78 26.35
CA ARG A 401 -14.02 -2.54 27.12
C ARG A 401 -12.83 -2.33 28.03
N ASP A 402 -12.34 -3.43 28.62
CA ASP A 402 -11.18 -3.40 29.50
C ASP A 402 -10.41 -4.72 29.48
N ILE A 403 -9.17 -4.67 29.93
CA ILE A 403 -8.29 -5.81 30.14
C ILE A 403 -7.80 -5.75 31.56
N GLU A 404 -8.09 -6.78 32.34
CA GLU A 404 -7.73 -6.87 33.76
C GLU A 404 -6.66 -7.95 33.95
N VAL A 405 -5.63 -7.64 34.74
CA VAL A 405 -4.63 -8.61 35.20
C VAL A 405 -4.78 -8.81 36.69
N GLY A 406 -5.06 -10.06 37.09
CA GLY A 406 -5.21 -10.46 38.48
C GLY A 406 -3.85 -10.75 39.15
N GLY A 407 -3.88 -10.94 40.47
CA GLY A 407 -2.67 -11.15 41.29
C GLY A 407 -1.88 -12.46 41.00
N ASN A 408 -2.39 -13.36 40.19
CA ASN A 408 -1.72 -14.60 39.75
C ASN A 408 -1.37 -14.51 38.22
N ASP A 409 -1.31 -13.33 37.66
CA ASP A 409 -1.15 -13.10 36.22
C ASP A 409 -2.30 -13.67 35.36
N ASP A 410 -3.48 -13.89 35.98
CA ASP A 410 -4.69 -14.24 35.23
C ASP A 410 -5.17 -13.02 34.41
N VAL A 411 -5.27 -13.19 33.11
CA VAL A 411 -5.69 -12.11 32.18
C VAL A 411 -7.15 -12.29 31.78
N TRP A 412 -7.93 -11.22 31.94
CA TRP A 412 -9.34 -11.20 31.63
C TRP A 412 -9.68 -10.11 30.62
N LEU A 413 -10.43 -10.48 29.59
CA LEU A 413 -11.05 -9.53 28.67
C LEU A 413 -12.46 -9.22 29.16
N VAL A 414 -12.77 -7.95 29.32
CA VAL A 414 -14.08 -7.45 29.74
C VAL A 414 -14.82 -6.92 28.52
N THR A 415 -15.99 -7.48 28.25
CA THR A 415 -16.88 -7.05 27.16
C THR A 415 -18.27 -6.74 27.75
N ASP A 416 -19.18 -6.21 26.93
CA ASP A 416 -20.58 -6.00 27.34
C ASP A 416 -21.32 -7.32 27.66
N GLU A 417 -20.82 -8.45 27.13
CA GLU A 417 -21.37 -9.81 27.38
C GLU A 417 -20.84 -10.46 28.67
N GLY A 418 -19.78 -9.93 29.26
CA GLY A 418 -19.16 -10.41 30.49
C GLY A 418 -17.64 -10.43 30.46
N ARG A 419 -17.07 -11.24 31.37
CA ARG A 419 -15.62 -11.43 31.51
C ARG A 419 -15.20 -12.78 30.92
N GLU A 420 -14.15 -12.79 30.13
CA GLU A 420 -13.57 -14.00 29.55
C GLU A 420 -12.08 -14.08 29.85
N MET A 421 -11.62 -15.21 30.37
CA MET A 421 -10.22 -15.44 30.69
C MET A 421 -9.44 -15.80 29.42
N VAL A 422 -8.28 -15.17 29.22
CA VAL A 422 -7.27 -15.58 28.24
C VAL A 422 -6.24 -16.44 28.97
N PRO A 423 -6.17 -17.75 28.69
CA PRO A 423 -5.31 -18.64 29.46
C PRO A 423 -3.84 -18.43 29.16
N MET A 424 -3.00 -18.61 30.19
CA MET A 424 -1.54 -18.73 30.09
C MET A 424 -0.82 -17.58 29.39
N VAL A 425 -1.37 -16.36 29.39
CA VAL A 425 -0.72 -15.21 28.76
C VAL A 425 0.66 -15.00 29.39
N ASP A 426 1.70 -15.07 28.57
CA ASP A 426 3.08 -14.79 28.95
C ASP A 426 3.60 -13.47 28.38
N THR A 427 2.97 -12.97 27.32
CA THR A 427 3.37 -11.71 26.69
C THR A 427 2.13 -10.89 26.29
N ILE A 428 2.16 -9.58 26.60
CA ILE A 428 1.17 -8.61 26.13
C ILE A 428 1.85 -7.61 25.22
N VAL A 429 1.34 -7.47 23.98
CA VAL A 429 1.85 -6.56 22.96
C VAL A 429 0.87 -5.40 22.76
N PHE A 430 1.31 -4.16 23.00
CA PHE A 430 0.54 -2.97 22.66
C PHE A 430 0.80 -2.57 21.21
N ALA A 431 -0.26 -2.47 20.40
CA ALA A 431 -0.08 -2.39 18.95
C ALA A 431 -0.44 -1.03 18.33
N ASP A 432 -1.51 -0.39 18.77
CA ASP A 432 -2.12 0.70 18.00
C ASP A 432 -1.89 2.10 18.59
N GLU A 433 -1.51 2.21 19.88
CA GLU A 433 -1.32 3.50 20.51
C GLU A 433 0.07 4.08 20.23
N ARG A 434 0.08 5.27 19.64
CA ARG A 434 1.31 6.02 19.33
C ARG A 434 1.11 7.50 19.64
N LYS A 435 2.20 8.21 19.91
CA LYS A 435 2.23 9.67 20.05
C LYS A 435 3.24 10.30 19.11
N SER A 436 2.94 11.52 18.66
CA SER A 436 3.86 12.29 17.81
C SER A 436 5.17 12.55 18.52
N ASN A 437 6.29 12.25 17.88
CA ASN A 437 7.61 12.56 18.39
C ASN A 437 7.98 14.02 18.02
N ARG A 438 7.97 14.90 19.01
CA ARG A 438 8.32 16.32 18.87
C ARG A 438 9.51 16.73 19.73
N SER A 439 10.31 15.77 20.19
CA SER A 439 11.43 15.99 21.13
C SER A 439 12.47 16.99 20.63
N VAL A 440 12.60 17.14 19.31
CA VAL A 440 13.58 18.03 18.67
C VAL A 440 12.97 19.37 18.21
N ALA A 441 11.70 19.63 18.54
CA ALA A 441 10.99 20.82 18.03
C ALA A 441 11.60 22.14 18.52
N ASP A 442 12.08 22.19 19.75
CA ASP A 442 12.63 23.39 20.36
C ASP A 442 14.02 23.78 19.79
N LEU A 443 14.72 22.83 19.15
CA LEU A 443 16.04 23.09 18.57
C LEU A 443 15.97 24.14 17.45
N ALA A 444 14.90 24.16 16.65
CA ALA A 444 14.73 25.12 15.57
C ALA A 444 14.67 26.57 16.07
N ALA A 445 14.14 26.80 17.27
CA ALA A 445 14.05 28.11 17.88
C ALA A 445 15.42 28.70 18.24
N LEU A 446 16.43 27.86 18.52
CA LEU A 446 17.79 28.28 18.86
C LEU A 446 18.48 29.07 17.76
N VAL A 447 18.09 28.81 16.50
CA VAL A 447 18.66 29.47 15.29
C VAL A 447 17.64 30.38 14.60
N GLY A 448 16.45 30.57 15.18
CA GLY A 448 15.38 31.40 14.60
C GLY A 448 14.79 30.82 13.31
N ALA A 449 14.92 29.50 13.08
CA ALA A 449 14.44 28.85 11.87
C ALA A 449 12.91 28.70 11.86
N GLN A 450 12.31 28.80 10.68
CA GLN A 450 10.92 28.43 10.49
C GLN A 450 10.74 26.92 10.69
N THR A 451 9.82 26.52 11.56
CA THR A 451 9.57 25.10 11.88
C THR A 451 8.32 24.60 11.15
N ILE A 452 8.44 23.45 10.48
CA ILE A 452 7.36 22.79 9.74
C ILE A 452 7.28 21.32 10.19
N PHE A 453 6.13 20.91 10.74
CA PHE A 453 5.89 19.54 11.13
C PHE A 453 5.25 18.76 9.96
N VAL A 454 5.79 17.57 9.67
CA VAL A 454 5.28 16.68 8.62
C VAL A 454 5.16 15.24 9.11
N GLY A 455 4.27 14.49 8.49
CA GLY A 455 4.03 13.10 8.84
C GLY A 455 3.50 12.92 10.26
N ASP A 456 3.82 11.80 10.88
CA ASP A 456 3.36 11.45 12.23
C ASP A 456 3.89 12.39 13.32
N ALA A 457 4.97 13.11 13.07
CA ALA A 457 5.44 14.17 13.98
C ALA A 457 4.44 15.34 14.05
N LYS A 458 3.67 15.57 12.98
CA LYS A 458 2.60 16.56 12.94
C LYS A 458 1.38 16.08 13.72
N ASP A 459 0.88 14.88 13.40
CA ASP A 459 -0.30 14.33 14.03
C ASP A 459 -0.40 12.80 13.79
N VAL A 460 -0.76 12.06 14.85
CA VAL A 460 -1.02 10.60 14.82
C VAL A 460 -2.48 10.23 15.07
N LYS A 461 -3.37 11.22 15.28
CA LYS A 461 -4.76 11.00 15.72
C LYS A 461 -5.79 11.18 14.61
N THR A 462 -5.41 11.71 13.45
CA THR A 462 -6.32 11.84 12.30
C THR A 462 -6.56 10.50 11.63
N GLU A 463 -7.71 10.32 10.98
CA GLU A 463 -8.12 9.08 10.32
C GLU A 463 -7.06 8.51 9.35
N ASN A 464 -6.29 9.38 8.71
CA ASN A 464 -5.27 8.98 7.74
C ASN A 464 -3.83 9.04 8.28
N SER A 465 -3.61 9.42 9.56
CA SER A 465 -2.27 9.42 10.15
C SER A 465 -1.66 8.00 10.17
N GLY A 466 -0.34 7.92 10.19
CA GLY A 466 0.38 6.64 10.15
C GLY A 466 0.31 5.91 8.81
N THR A 467 -0.15 6.57 7.73
CA THR A 467 -0.24 5.94 6.41
C THR A 467 0.82 6.49 5.46
N ILE A 468 1.25 5.65 4.51
CA ILE A 468 2.19 6.04 3.43
C ILE A 468 1.64 7.28 2.70
N PHE A 469 0.35 7.25 2.36
CA PHE A 469 -0.34 8.33 1.65
C PHE A 469 -0.25 9.67 2.40
N ALA A 470 -0.64 9.69 3.68
CA ALA A 470 -0.65 10.92 4.46
C ALA A 470 0.76 11.50 4.64
N ASN A 471 1.73 10.64 4.94
CA ASN A 471 3.11 11.05 5.18
C ASN A 471 3.72 11.71 3.93
N ILE A 472 3.55 11.10 2.75
CA ILE A 472 4.09 11.63 1.48
C ILE A 472 3.32 12.88 1.04
N ALA A 473 1.97 12.87 1.07
CA ALA A 473 1.17 14.00 0.63
C ALA A 473 1.40 15.25 1.48
N GLN A 474 1.42 15.12 2.81
CA GLN A 474 1.66 16.24 3.72
C GLN A 474 3.06 16.86 3.52
N ALA A 475 4.08 16.02 3.38
CA ALA A 475 5.45 16.46 3.16
C ALA A 475 5.59 17.19 1.82
N TYR A 476 5.01 16.64 0.75
CA TYR A 476 4.99 17.25 -0.57
C TYR A 476 4.30 18.62 -0.56
N ASP A 477 3.11 18.72 0.05
CA ASP A 477 2.35 19.96 0.12
C ASP A 477 3.06 21.04 0.96
N ALA A 478 3.66 20.66 2.08
CA ALA A 478 4.44 21.54 2.92
C ALA A 478 5.67 22.09 2.20
N SER A 479 6.37 21.26 1.44
CA SER A 479 7.56 21.65 0.66
C SER A 479 7.23 22.61 -0.50
N ARG A 480 6.03 22.50 -1.08
CA ARG A 480 5.60 23.42 -2.15
C ARG A 480 5.23 24.81 -1.66
N SER A 481 4.91 24.96 -0.40
CA SER A 481 4.53 26.24 0.19
C SER A 481 5.74 27.15 0.52
N LEU A 482 6.97 26.64 0.37
CA LEU A 482 8.22 27.39 0.52
C LEU A 482 8.52 28.22 -0.72
#